data_799bde2f60d64e1496c1c420befb6371
#
_entry.id   799bde2f60d64e1496c1c420befb6371
#
_cell.length_a   1.000
_cell.length_b   1.000
_cell.length_c   1.000
_cell.angle_alpha   90.00
_cell.angle_beta   90.00
_cell.angle_gamma   90.00
#
_symmetry.space_group_name_H-M   'P 1'
#
loop_
_entity.id
_entity.type
_entity.pdbx_description
1 polymer ?
#
loop_
_entity_poly.entity_id
_entity_poly.type
_entity_poly.pdbx_seq_one_letter_code
_entity_poly.pdbx_strand_id
1 'polypeptide(L)'
;TFSATNGVTDSAASGTALSTGTKTFNAAIGVDCDSLPVYSIATDLAKKGMAIGVATTVPINHATPAAFYAHNISRHNYDSIAPWMFTAGYDFYAGGDAKGSKETFEMVQKRAAKEGYVIARGYKDYLSKADDAEKMMLFQKDYSTELPYAINRKADDLTLAQITAAGIDFLEEKSKKGFFMMIEGGKIDYAAHNDDGATVFQEVIDFNAAIEEAYEFYKKHKNETLIIVTADHETGGLVLGYSGEYKLNLKALESQKVSVERMIEILKDEKETTWGRIEELVKENIGVALRKKHNADEKVTVDNSLASEIAYNAIYDLNRKALLSWASGNHSGTYVPLYAIGKGAEEFDGV
;
A
#
# COMPACT_ATOMS: atom_id res chain seq x y z
N THR A 1 -18.14 4.19 1.95
CA THR A 1 -17.31 5.35 2.38
C THR A 1 -17.51 6.55 1.46
N PHE A 2 -17.52 7.77 2.00
CA PHE A 2 -17.77 9.02 1.28
C PHE A 2 -17.01 10.19 1.92
N SER A 3 -16.54 11.13 1.08
CA SER A 3 -15.91 12.37 1.56
C SER A 3 -16.97 13.44 1.92
N ALA A 4 -16.53 14.59 2.38
CA ALA A 4 -17.47 15.68 2.69
C ALA A 4 -18.22 16.20 1.46
N THR A 5 -17.63 16.09 0.27
CA THR A 5 -18.15 16.69 -0.97
C THR A 5 -18.56 15.69 -2.06
N ASN A 6 -18.20 14.40 -1.90
CA ASN A 6 -18.45 13.37 -2.91
C ASN A 6 -19.02 12.09 -2.31
N GLY A 7 -19.88 11.40 -3.05
CA GLY A 7 -20.44 10.09 -2.68
C GLY A 7 -19.41 8.95 -2.66
N VAL A 8 -18.21 9.19 -3.22
CA VAL A 8 -17.08 8.27 -3.19
C VAL A 8 -15.85 9.04 -2.74
N THR A 9 -15.13 8.52 -1.73
CA THR A 9 -13.92 9.15 -1.20
C THR A 9 -12.68 8.73 -1.98
N ASP A 10 -11.63 9.56 -1.91
CA ASP A 10 -10.26 9.14 -2.20
C ASP A 10 -9.48 8.91 -0.89
N SER A 11 -8.27 8.35 -0.98
CA SER A 11 -7.44 8.05 0.20
C SER A 11 -7.00 9.29 0.98
N ALA A 12 -6.92 10.47 0.35
CA ALA A 12 -6.56 11.69 1.05
C ALA A 12 -7.67 12.12 2.03
N ALA A 13 -8.92 12.18 1.55
CA ALA A 13 -10.06 12.54 2.36
C ALA A 13 -10.41 11.48 3.41
N SER A 14 -10.35 10.19 3.05
CA SER A 14 -10.60 9.11 4.02
C SER A 14 -9.48 8.96 5.04
N GLY A 15 -8.22 9.04 4.62
CA GLY A 15 -7.07 9.06 5.53
C GLY A 15 -7.13 10.24 6.50
N THR A 16 -7.53 11.43 6.02
CA THR A 16 -7.77 12.59 6.89
C THR A 16 -8.89 12.31 7.90
N ALA A 17 -10.01 11.72 7.45
CA ALA A 17 -11.11 11.38 8.36
C ALA A 17 -10.70 10.33 9.40
N LEU A 18 -9.96 9.29 9.00
CA LEU A 18 -9.44 8.26 9.92
C LEU A 18 -8.46 8.83 10.94
N SER A 19 -7.55 9.70 10.50
CA SER A 19 -6.49 10.24 11.36
C SER A 19 -6.95 11.36 12.29
N THR A 20 -7.97 12.15 11.88
CA THR A 20 -8.38 13.39 12.59
C THR A 20 -9.82 13.40 13.09
N GLY A 21 -10.66 12.45 12.66
CA GLY A 21 -12.10 12.50 12.88
C GLY A 21 -12.85 13.55 12.03
N THR A 22 -12.15 14.27 11.15
CA THR A 22 -12.73 15.36 10.35
C THR A 22 -12.85 14.96 8.89
N LYS A 23 -14.07 14.99 8.34
CA LYS A 23 -14.30 14.79 6.90
C LYS A 23 -13.89 16.02 6.10
N THR A 24 -13.29 15.78 4.95
CA THR A 24 -12.84 16.83 4.03
C THR A 24 -13.16 16.47 2.57
N PHE A 25 -12.78 17.31 1.63
CA PHE A 25 -12.95 17.08 0.18
C PHE A 25 -11.86 16.15 -0.38
N ASN A 26 -12.16 15.48 -1.48
CA ASN A 26 -11.19 14.60 -2.14
C ASN A 26 -9.88 15.34 -2.48
N ALA A 27 -8.78 14.63 -2.41
CA ALA A 27 -7.40 15.10 -2.53
C ALA A 27 -6.84 15.90 -1.34
N ALA A 28 -7.64 16.32 -0.38
CA ALA A 28 -7.18 17.08 0.79
C ALA A 28 -6.54 16.18 1.86
N ILE A 29 -5.37 16.55 2.34
CA ILE A 29 -4.59 15.86 3.37
C ILE A 29 -4.51 16.73 4.62
N GLY A 30 -5.03 16.27 5.76
CA GLY A 30 -4.89 16.93 7.06
C GLY A 30 -5.43 18.35 7.09
N VAL A 31 -6.39 18.68 6.24
CA VAL A 31 -7.10 19.97 6.25
C VAL A 31 -8.61 19.73 6.20
N ASP A 32 -9.40 20.64 6.75
CA ASP A 32 -10.86 20.61 6.70
C ASP A 32 -11.42 21.17 5.37
N CYS A 33 -12.75 21.35 5.29
CA CYS A 33 -13.41 21.89 4.10
C CYS A 33 -13.06 23.36 3.80
N ASP A 34 -12.59 24.10 4.79
CA ASP A 34 -12.15 25.48 4.65
C ASP A 34 -10.62 25.57 4.40
N SER A 35 -9.98 24.41 4.15
CA SER A 35 -8.53 24.26 3.94
C SER A 35 -7.69 24.66 5.16
N LEU A 36 -8.27 24.62 6.37
CA LEU A 36 -7.54 24.87 7.61
C LEU A 36 -6.95 23.55 8.13
N PRO A 37 -5.72 23.56 8.68
CA PRO A 37 -5.09 22.39 9.23
C PRO A 37 -5.90 21.71 10.33
N VAL A 38 -6.08 20.38 10.24
CA VAL A 38 -6.64 19.52 11.30
C VAL A 38 -5.58 18.49 11.70
N TYR A 39 -5.39 18.32 13.01
CA TYR A 39 -4.29 17.51 13.54
C TYR A 39 -4.73 16.07 13.77
N SER A 40 -3.83 15.16 13.43
CA SER A 40 -4.08 13.71 13.57
C SER A 40 -3.94 13.23 15.02
N ILE A 41 -4.55 12.08 15.30
CA ILE A 41 -4.35 11.34 16.57
C ILE A 41 -2.85 11.07 16.82
N ALA A 42 -2.07 10.80 15.77
CA ALA A 42 -0.63 10.61 15.88
C ALA A 42 0.08 11.84 16.43
N THR A 43 -0.27 13.04 15.92
CA THR A 43 0.25 14.31 16.42
C THR A 43 -0.12 14.54 17.90
N ASP A 44 -1.33 14.23 18.30
CA ASP A 44 -1.78 14.42 19.68
C ASP A 44 -1.14 13.42 20.65
N LEU A 45 -0.91 12.19 20.22
CA LEU A 45 -0.20 11.18 21.00
C LEU A 45 1.29 11.51 21.13
N ALA A 46 1.93 12.04 20.06
CA ALA A 46 3.30 12.55 20.12
C ALA A 46 3.45 13.67 21.17
N LYS A 47 2.52 14.64 21.20
CA LYS A 47 2.51 15.71 22.22
C LYS A 47 2.36 15.17 23.66
N LYS A 48 1.71 14.00 23.83
CA LYS A 48 1.61 13.31 25.11
C LYS A 48 2.86 12.50 25.45
N GLY A 49 3.83 12.43 24.54
CA GLY A 49 5.12 11.76 24.70
C GLY A 49 5.11 10.28 24.38
N MET A 50 4.14 9.79 23.60
CA MET A 50 4.20 8.46 22.99
C MET A 50 5.15 8.48 21.79
N ALA A 51 5.78 7.35 21.51
CA ALA A 51 6.55 7.17 20.28
C ALA A 51 5.61 6.92 19.10
N ILE A 52 5.95 7.44 17.91
CA ILE A 52 5.06 7.40 16.74
C ILE A 52 5.74 6.77 15.55
N GLY A 53 5.04 5.83 14.91
CA GLY A 53 5.44 5.21 13.65
C GLY A 53 4.39 5.35 12.55
N VAL A 54 4.86 5.53 11.32
CA VAL A 54 4.04 5.52 10.09
C VAL A 54 4.70 4.63 9.06
N ALA A 55 3.98 3.62 8.59
CA ALA A 55 4.49 2.62 7.66
C ALA A 55 3.49 2.32 6.54
N THR A 56 4.02 2.01 5.35
CA THR A 56 3.19 1.75 4.16
C THR A 56 3.93 0.88 3.13
N THR A 57 3.22 0.31 2.17
CA THR A 57 3.81 -0.35 1.00
C THR A 57 3.91 0.57 -0.24
N VAL A 58 3.36 1.79 -0.16
CA VAL A 58 3.38 2.83 -1.20
C VAL A 58 4.37 3.96 -0.82
N PRO A 59 4.48 5.08 -1.56
CA PRO A 59 5.37 6.17 -1.16
C PRO A 59 5.06 6.66 0.25
N ILE A 60 6.08 6.88 1.07
CA ILE A 60 5.87 7.32 2.46
C ILE A 60 5.13 8.66 2.56
N ASN A 61 5.17 9.49 1.53
CA ASN A 61 4.40 10.73 1.40
C ASN A 61 3.15 10.59 0.49
N HIS A 62 2.66 9.35 0.28
CA HIS A 62 1.36 9.12 -0.34
C HIS A 62 0.22 9.61 0.57
N ALA A 63 -0.98 9.73 0.04
CA ALA A 63 -2.13 10.35 0.68
C ALA A 63 -2.43 9.80 2.07
N THR A 64 -2.54 8.49 2.23
CA THR A 64 -2.92 7.85 3.50
C THR A 64 -1.87 8.03 4.59
N PRO A 65 -0.57 7.67 4.40
CA PRO A 65 0.43 7.91 5.43
C PRO A 65 0.58 9.40 5.73
N ALA A 66 0.54 10.27 4.70
CA ALA A 66 0.67 11.71 4.85
C ALA A 66 -0.46 12.34 5.68
N ALA A 67 -1.67 11.79 5.66
CA ALA A 67 -2.78 12.27 6.48
C ALA A 67 -2.53 12.15 7.99
N PHE A 68 -1.56 11.37 8.42
CA PHE A 68 -1.17 11.26 9.82
C PHE A 68 -0.15 12.31 10.27
N TYR A 69 0.52 13.04 9.34
CA TYR A 69 1.59 13.98 9.69
C TYR A 69 1.60 15.28 8.88
N ALA A 70 0.90 15.37 7.75
CA ALA A 70 0.99 16.50 6.83
C ALA A 70 -0.32 17.27 6.67
N HIS A 71 -0.20 18.50 6.17
CA HIS A 71 -1.32 19.35 5.79
C HIS A 71 -1.11 19.88 4.38
N ASN A 72 -2.01 19.51 3.45
CA ASN A 72 -1.95 19.96 2.06
C ASN A 72 -3.35 19.88 1.40
N ILE A 73 -3.69 20.88 0.60
CA ILE A 73 -4.96 20.89 -0.14
C ILE A 73 -5.00 19.90 -1.30
N SER A 74 -3.85 19.30 -1.68
CA SER A 74 -3.77 18.35 -2.78
C SER A 74 -2.71 17.28 -2.53
N ARG A 75 -3.13 16.01 -2.57
CA ARG A 75 -2.28 14.82 -2.49
C ARG A 75 -1.23 14.71 -3.61
N HIS A 76 -1.39 15.47 -4.68
CA HIS A 76 -0.47 15.48 -5.82
C HIS A 76 0.75 16.37 -5.59
N ASN A 77 0.76 17.17 -4.53
CA ASN A 77 1.85 18.09 -4.18
C ASN A 77 2.97 17.37 -3.40
N TYR A 78 3.47 16.26 -3.92
CA TYR A 78 4.45 15.40 -3.24
C TYR A 78 5.67 16.15 -2.70
N ASP A 79 6.20 17.12 -3.47
CA ASP A 79 7.36 17.90 -3.08
C ASP A 79 7.11 18.77 -1.84
N SER A 80 5.89 19.27 -1.64
CA SER A 80 5.50 20.03 -0.47
C SER A 80 4.95 19.18 0.67
N ILE A 81 4.58 17.93 0.42
CA ILE A 81 4.14 16.97 1.46
C ILE A 81 5.34 16.35 2.17
N ALA A 82 6.38 15.93 1.43
CA ALA A 82 7.52 15.25 2.00
C ALA A 82 8.21 15.97 3.18
N PRO A 83 8.38 17.31 3.18
CA PRO A 83 8.98 18.03 4.31
C PRO A 83 8.22 17.90 5.63
N TRP A 84 6.91 17.59 5.60
CA TRP A 84 6.10 17.46 6.81
C TRP A 84 6.51 16.29 7.69
N MET A 85 7.12 15.23 7.15
CA MET A 85 7.70 14.14 7.94
C MET A 85 8.65 14.68 9.02
N PHE A 86 9.49 15.62 8.63
CA PHE A 86 10.46 16.25 9.53
C PHE A 86 9.83 17.29 10.47
N THR A 87 8.77 17.95 10.04
CA THR A 87 8.00 18.87 10.89
C THR A 87 7.24 18.10 11.97
N ALA A 88 6.65 16.97 11.65
CA ALA A 88 6.02 16.05 12.60
C ALA A 88 7.07 15.39 13.51
N GLY A 89 8.24 15.06 12.97
CA GLY A 89 9.39 14.57 13.73
C GLY A 89 9.18 13.23 14.40
N TYR A 90 8.30 12.37 13.86
CA TYR A 90 7.99 11.06 14.42
C TYR A 90 9.21 10.12 14.47
N ASP A 91 9.14 9.09 15.27
CA ASP A 91 10.29 8.23 15.61
C ASP A 91 10.61 7.20 14.52
N PHE A 92 9.58 6.74 13.77
CA PHE A 92 9.73 5.69 12.79
C PHE A 92 8.92 5.97 11.52
N TYR A 93 9.58 5.95 10.35
CA TYR A 93 8.95 5.95 9.04
C TYR A 93 9.43 4.75 8.22
N ALA A 94 8.52 4.06 7.53
CA ALA A 94 8.92 2.91 6.70
C ALA A 94 8.05 2.74 5.46
N GLY A 95 8.64 2.15 4.41
CA GLY A 95 7.91 1.80 3.20
C GLY A 95 8.64 2.12 1.91
N GLY A 96 7.92 2.72 0.94
CA GLY A 96 8.54 3.30 -0.26
C GLY A 96 9.21 4.63 0.04
N ASP A 97 10.26 4.94 -0.69
CA ASP A 97 10.90 6.26 -0.65
C ASP A 97 9.88 7.37 -0.96
N ALA A 98 10.16 8.59 -0.52
CA ALA A 98 9.31 9.72 -0.84
C ALA A 98 9.26 9.96 -2.35
N LYS A 99 8.05 10.06 -2.90
CA LYS A 99 7.78 10.43 -4.28
C LYS A 99 7.91 11.94 -4.45
N GLY A 100 8.32 12.39 -5.63
CA GLY A 100 8.47 13.80 -5.97
C GLY A 100 9.61 14.03 -6.95
N SER A 101 10.13 15.26 -6.99
CA SER A 101 11.27 15.63 -7.80
C SER A 101 12.58 15.03 -7.26
N LYS A 102 13.65 15.14 -8.05
CA LYS A 102 15.00 14.78 -7.57
C LYS A 102 15.40 15.58 -6.34
N GLU A 103 15.02 16.84 -6.29
CA GLU A 103 15.27 17.75 -5.17
C GLU A 103 14.57 17.27 -3.89
N THR A 104 13.37 16.67 -4.00
CA THR A 104 12.68 16.06 -2.85
C THR A 104 13.46 14.88 -2.30
N PHE A 105 13.96 13.99 -3.16
CA PHE A 105 14.81 12.89 -2.71
C PHE A 105 16.07 13.40 -1.99
N GLU A 106 16.80 14.33 -2.60
CA GLU A 106 18.01 14.92 -2.01
C GLU A 106 17.70 15.63 -0.67
N MET A 107 16.58 16.33 -0.60
CA MET A 107 16.09 16.99 0.62
C MET A 107 15.84 15.98 1.73
N VAL A 108 15.15 14.87 1.45
CA VAL A 108 14.87 13.81 2.44
C VAL A 108 16.17 13.23 2.98
N GLN A 109 17.13 12.86 2.11
CA GLN A 109 18.42 12.32 2.54
C GLN A 109 19.18 13.31 3.45
N LYS A 110 19.24 14.58 3.04
CA LYS A 110 19.97 15.63 3.78
C LYS A 110 19.30 15.97 5.12
N ARG A 111 17.97 16.07 5.13
CA ARG A 111 17.24 16.41 6.38
C ARG A 111 17.24 15.25 7.35
N ALA A 112 17.09 14.00 6.88
CA ALA A 112 17.19 12.83 7.73
C ALA A 112 18.48 12.83 8.55
N ALA A 113 19.63 12.98 7.89
CA ALA A 113 20.93 13.04 8.56
C ALA A 113 21.03 14.21 9.56
N LYS A 114 20.46 15.40 9.22
CA LYS A 114 20.50 16.58 10.07
C LYS A 114 19.60 16.46 11.31
N GLU A 115 18.48 15.76 11.19
CA GLU A 115 17.43 15.69 12.20
C GLU A 115 17.45 14.39 13.01
N GLY A 116 18.59 13.67 12.95
CA GLY A 116 18.87 12.50 13.79
C GLY A 116 18.22 11.21 13.32
N TYR A 117 17.74 11.16 12.05
CA TYR A 117 17.25 9.91 11.48
C TYR A 117 18.40 9.08 10.92
N VAL A 118 18.38 7.80 11.24
CA VAL A 118 19.17 6.78 10.57
C VAL A 118 18.32 6.21 9.41
N ILE A 119 18.87 6.22 8.20
CA ILE A 119 18.23 5.56 7.05
C ILE A 119 18.78 4.14 6.94
N ALA A 120 17.89 3.16 7.03
CA ALA A 120 18.18 1.76 6.76
C ALA A 120 17.60 1.33 5.41
N ARG A 121 18.38 0.56 4.63
CA ARG A 121 18.01 0.05 3.32
C ARG A 121 17.88 -1.48 3.34
N GLY A 122 16.63 -1.96 3.44
CA GLY A 122 16.33 -3.37 3.61
C GLY A 122 16.45 -3.85 5.06
N TYR A 123 15.87 -5.00 5.34
CA TYR A 123 15.74 -5.51 6.71
C TYR A 123 17.07 -5.83 7.40
N LYS A 124 18.05 -6.35 6.65
CA LYS A 124 19.40 -6.65 7.21
C LYS A 124 20.14 -5.38 7.66
N ASP A 125 20.01 -4.31 6.87
CA ASP A 125 20.63 -3.03 7.22
C ASP A 125 19.94 -2.39 8.43
N TYR A 126 18.60 -2.52 8.52
CA TYR A 126 17.84 -2.13 9.71
C TYR A 126 18.38 -2.81 10.97
N LEU A 127 18.48 -4.16 10.97
CA LEU A 127 18.98 -4.92 12.12
C LEU A 127 20.38 -4.52 12.57
N SER A 128 21.22 -3.98 11.67
CA SER A 128 22.57 -3.54 12.01
C SER A 128 22.65 -2.12 12.57
N LYS A 129 21.57 -1.34 12.49
CA LYS A 129 21.54 0.10 12.81
C LYS A 129 20.52 0.49 13.88
N ALA A 130 19.55 -0.38 14.15
CA ALA A 130 18.40 -0.03 14.97
C ALA A 130 18.76 0.32 16.41
N ASP A 131 19.66 -0.43 17.03
CA ASP A 131 20.03 -0.28 18.44
C ASP A 131 20.65 1.10 18.73
N ASP A 132 21.41 1.64 17.77
CA ASP A 132 22.11 2.92 17.93
C ASP A 132 21.28 4.13 17.42
N ALA A 133 20.12 3.90 16.82
CA ALA A 133 19.32 4.95 16.20
C ALA A 133 18.36 5.62 17.19
N GLU A 134 18.31 6.96 17.21
CA GLU A 134 17.28 7.71 17.93
C GLU A 134 15.97 7.74 17.16
N LYS A 135 16.05 7.94 15.84
CA LYS A 135 14.93 7.92 14.89
C LYS A 135 15.30 7.09 13.66
N MET A 136 14.32 6.43 13.06
CA MET A 136 14.55 5.49 11.97
C MET A 136 13.70 5.79 10.74
N MET A 137 14.31 5.69 9.56
CA MET A 137 13.63 5.57 8.27
C MET A 137 14.03 4.25 7.62
N LEU A 138 13.08 3.31 7.46
CA LEU A 138 13.33 1.99 6.87
C LEU A 138 12.71 1.94 5.47
N PHE A 139 13.55 1.91 4.44
CA PHE A 139 13.14 1.85 3.04
C PHE A 139 13.63 0.57 2.36
N GLN A 140 13.08 0.30 1.16
CA GLN A 140 13.54 -0.80 0.33
C GLN A 140 15.06 -0.69 0.06
N LYS A 141 15.71 -1.84 -0.19
CA LYS A 141 17.16 -1.94 -0.41
C LYS A 141 17.65 -0.99 -1.49
N ASP A 142 17.02 -1.05 -2.65
CA ASP A 142 17.26 -0.11 -3.73
C ASP A 142 16.24 1.04 -3.66
N TYR A 143 16.60 2.21 -4.17
CA TYR A 143 15.68 3.32 -4.24
C TYR A 143 14.41 2.93 -5.02
N SER A 144 13.30 3.01 -4.34
CA SER A 144 11.97 2.76 -4.93
C SER A 144 10.91 3.52 -4.14
N THR A 145 10.04 4.20 -4.83
CA THR A 145 8.89 4.89 -4.19
C THR A 145 7.80 3.93 -3.73
N GLU A 146 7.95 2.63 -3.98
CA GLU A 146 6.97 1.60 -3.60
C GLU A 146 7.70 0.31 -3.24
N LEU A 147 7.11 -0.50 -2.36
CA LEU A 147 7.52 -1.88 -2.22
C LEU A 147 7.05 -2.67 -3.45
N PRO A 148 7.80 -3.71 -3.86
CA PRO A 148 7.31 -4.59 -4.92
C PRO A 148 6.04 -5.30 -4.46
N TYR A 149 5.11 -5.56 -5.40
CA TYR A 149 3.98 -6.43 -5.12
C TYR A 149 4.44 -7.77 -4.55
N ALA A 150 3.68 -8.33 -3.62
CA ALA A 150 4.00 -9.61 -2.98
C ALA A 150 4.25 -10.72 -4.03
N ILE A 151 3.45 -10.75 -5.11
CA ILE A 151 3.61 -11.70 -6.22
C ILE A 151 4.91 -11.51 -7.01
N ASN A 152 5.51 -10.31 -7.02
CA ASN A 152 6.75 -9.99 -7.75
C ASN A 152 8.00 -10.00 -6.85
N ARG A 153 7.82 -10.19 -5.53
CA ARG A 153 8.85 -9.99 -4.52
C ARG A 153 10.00 -10.97 -4.65
N LYS A 154 11.21 -10.48 -4.47
CA LYS A 154 12.44 -11.25 -4.35
C LYS A 154 12.77 -11.52 -2.87
N ALA A 155 13.65 -12.48 -2.61
CA ALA A 155 13.99 -12.89 -1.26
C ALA A 155 14.56 -11.78 -0.34
N ASP A 156 15.24 -10.78 -0.92
CA ASP A 156 15.84 -9.66 -0.17
C ASP A 156 14.95 -8.41 -0.10
N ASP A 157 13.76 -8.44 -0.72
CA ASP A 157 12.83 -7.32 -0.67
C ASP A 157 12.13 -7.26 0.70
N LEU A 158 11.88 -6.04 1.18
CA LEU A 158 11.13 -5.81 2.41
C LEU A 158 9.69 -6.32 2.26
N THR A 159 9.18 -6.91 3.34
CA THR A 159 7.77 -7.24 3.49
C THR A 159 7.10 -6.30 4.47
N LEU A 160 5.78 -6.15 4.38
CA LEU A 160 5.04 -5.34 5.35
C LEU A 160 5.11 -5.96 6.76
N ALA A 161 5.16 -7.28 6.88
CA ALA A 161 5.39 -7.99 8.15
C ALA A 161 6.74 -7.61 8.78
N GLN A 162 7.84 -7.60 7.99
CA GLN A 162 9.15 -7.17 8.49
C GLN A 162 9.14 -5.70 8.93
N ILE A 163 8.48 -4.83 8.19
CA ILE A 163 8.32 -3.42 8.56
C ILE A 163 7.53 -3.29 9.86
N THR A 164 6.47 -4.07 10.02
CA THR A 164 5.63 -4.08 11.22
C THR A 164 6.41 -4.55 12.44
N ALA A 165 7.10 -5.68 12.34
CA ALA A 165 7.96 -6.18 13.41
C ALA A 165 9.04 -5.16 13.79
N ALA A 166 9.76 -4.63 12.78
CA ALA A 166 10.77 -3.60 12.99
C ALA A 166 10.23 -2.35 13.69
N GLY A 167 9.05 -1.89 13.28
CA GLY A 167 8.43 -0.71 13.88
C GLY A 167 7.98 -0.94 15.31
N ILE A 168 7.40 -2.11 15.62
CA ILE A 168 6.98 -2.48 16.97
C ILE A 168 8.21 -2.55 17.89
N ASP A 169 9.24 -3.31 17.52
CA ASP A 169 10.46 -3.47 18.30
C ASP A 169 11.15 -2.12 18.54
N PHE A 170 11.27 -1.30 17.50
CA PHE A 170 11.90 0.01 17.60
C PHE A 170 11.12 0.98 18.50
N LEU A 171 9.80 1.05 18.36
CA LEU A 171 8.96 2.03 19.06
C LEU A 171 8.71 1.64 20.53
N GLU A 172 8.64 0.35 20.86
CA GLU A 172 8.44 -0.12 22.22
C GLU A 172 9.52 0.41 23.16
N GLU A 173 10.77 0.51 22.69
CA GLU A 173 11.91 0.97 23.47
C GLU A 173 11.99 2.49 23.59
N LYS A 174 11.30 3.27 22.73
CA LYS A 174 11.46 4.73 22.65
C LYS A 174 10.68 5.50 23.70
N SER A 175 9.58 4.96 24.20
CA SER A 175 8.76 5.68 25.19
C SER A 175 8.14 4.78 26.23
N LYS A 176 8.30 5.14 27.53
CA LYS A 176 7.60 4.50 28.66
C LYS A 176 6.09 4.75 28.67
N LYS A 177 5.60 5.64 27.80
CA LYS A 177 4.17 5.93 27.65
C LYS A 177 3.53 5.07 26.56
N GLY A 178 4.31 4.19 25.92
CA GLY A 178 3.89 3.36 24.80
C GLY A 178 4.05 4.06 23.46
N PHE A 179 3.49 3.46 22.43
CA PHE A 179 3.62 3.95 21.06
C PHE A 179 2.29 3.89 20.30
N PHE A 180 2.22 4.62 19.21
CA PHE A 180 1.20 4.50 18.18
C PHE A 180 1.88 4.19 16.85
N MET A 181 1.34 3.24 16.09
CA MET A 181 1.84 2.91 14.77
C MET A 181 0.69 2.77 13.78
N MET A 182 0.75 3.51 12.67
CA MET A 182 -0.11 3.34 11.51
C MET A 182 0.62 2.50 10.47
N ILE A 183 -0.05 1.46 9.96
CA ILE A 183 0.50 0.50 9.00
C ILE A 183 -0.50 0.35 7.86
N GLU A 184 -0.02 0.53 6.62
CA GLU A 184 -0.86 0.49 5.43
C GLU A 184 -0.39 -0.55 4.42
N GLY A 185 -1.31 -1.42 3.99
CA GLY A 185 -1.17 -2.28 2.82
C GLY A 185 -1.65 -1.57 1.55
N GLY A 186 -1.02 -0.44 1.20
CA GLY A 186 -1.48 0.44 0.11
C GLY A 186 -1.43 -0.18 -1.29
N LYS A 187 -0.66 -1.25 -1.48
CA LYS A 187 -0.60 -1.97 -2.76
C LYS A 187 -1.84 -2.83 -3.03
N ILE A 188 -2.69 -3.09 -2.03
CA ILE A 188 -4.00 -3.73 -2.23
C ILE A 188 -4.86 -2.87 -3.16
N ASP A 189 -4.94 -1.56 -2.87
CA ASP A 189 -5.66 -0.59 -3.70
C ASP A 189 -5.12 -0.52 -5.14
N TYR A 190 -3.80 -0.43 -5.30
CA TYR A 190 -3.16 -0.38 -6.62
C TYR A 190 -3.49 -1.61 -7.47
N ALA A 191 -3.43 -2.80 -6.89
CA ALA A 191 -3.78 -4.03 -7.58
C ALA A 191 -5.28 -4.09 -7.93
N ALA A 192 -6.14 -3.56 -7.04
CA ALA A 192 -7.59 -3.50 -7.25
C ALA A 192 -7.97 -2.50 -8.35
N HIS A 193 -7.28 -1.37 -8.48
CA HIS A 193 -7.43 -0.43 -9.60
C HIS A 193 -7.11 -1.06 -10.96
N ASN A 194 -6.27 -2.08 -10.97
CA ASN A 194 -5.89 -2.84 -12.15
C ASN A 194 -6.77 -4.07 -12.40
N ASP A 195 -7.81 -4.30 -11.60
CA ASP A 195 -8.62 -5.52 -11.60
C ASP A 195 -7.76 -6.81 -11.53
N ASP A 196 -6.56 -6.73 -10.94
CA ASP A 196 -5.61 -7.84 -10.87
C ASP A 196 -5.90 -8.73 -9.66
N GLY A 197 -6.85 -9.68 -9.82
CA GLY A 197 -7.38 -10.48 -8.74
C GLY A 197 -6.32 -11.29 -7.98
N ALA A 198 -5.40 -11.97 -8.69
CA ALA A 198 -4.36 -12.74 -8.02
C ALA A 198 -3.40 -11.86 -7.21
N THR A 199 -3.03 -10.70 -7.76
CA THR A 199 -2.17 -9.73 -7.05
C THR A 199 -2.88 -9.18 -5.82
N VAL A 200 -4.17 -8.81 -5.90
CA VAL A 200 -4.97 -8.37 -4.73
C VAL A 200 -4.96 -9.44 -3.64
N PHE A 201 -5.20 -10.71 -3.97
CA PHE A 201 -5.18 -11.78 -2.97
C PHE A 201 -3.81 -11.91 -2.30
N GLN A 202 -2.71 -11.79 -3.06
CA GLN A 202 -1.35 -11.85 -2.50
C GLN A 202 -1.04 -10.65 -1.60
N GLU A 203 -1.48 -9.45 -1.95
CA GLU A 203 -1.34 -8.25 -1.12
C GLU A 203 -2.13 -8.35 0.19
N VAL A 204 -3.36 -8.89 0.15
CA VAL A 204 -4.15 -9.14 1.35
C VAL A 204 -3.49 -10.18 2.26
N ILE A 205 -2.88 -11.23 1.70
CA ILE A 205 -2.11 -12.22 2.47
C ILE A 205 -0.88 -11.57 3.11
N ASP A 206 -0.16 -10.69 2.39
CA ASP A 206 0.98 -9.94 2.92
C ASP A 206 0.54 -8.98 4.05
N PHE A 207 -0.60 -8.30 3.90
CA PHE A 207 -1.18 -7.48 4.95
C PHE A 207 -1.59 -8.30 6.18
N ASN A 208 -2.17 -9.50 5.97
CA ASN A 208 -2.48 -10.41 7.06
C ASN A 208 -1.22 -10.84 7.86
N ALA A 209 -0.10 -11.08 7.17
CA ALA A 209 1.17 -11.38 7.86
C ALA A 209 1.63 -10.20 8.73
N ALA A 210 1.42 -8.95 8.30
CA ALA A 210 1.69 -7.77 9.13
C ALA A 210 0.75 -7.67 10.34
N ILE A 211 -0.53 -8.04 10.17
CA ILE A 211 -1.48 -8.14 11.30
C ILE A 211 -1.04 -9.21 12.30
N GLU A 212 -0.50 -10.34 11.83
CA GLU A 212 0.03 -11.40 12.69
C GLU A 212 1.16 -10.90 13.59
N GLU A 213 2.09 -10.09 13.09
CA GLU A 213 3.15 -9.47 13.91
C GLU A 213 2.56 -8.59 15.02
N ALA A 214 1.59 -7.74 14.70
CA ALA A 214 0.89 -6.92 15.69
C ALA A 214 0.10 -7.79 16.70
N TYR A 215 -0.49 -8.88 16.25
CA TYR A 215 -1.22 -9.81 17.11
C TYR A 215 -0.30 -10.61 18.05
N GLU A 216 0.91 -10.98 17.60
CA GLU A 216 1.91 -11.60 18.48
C GLU A 216 2.36 -10.64 19.58
N PHE A 217 2.51 -9.36 19.29
CA PHE A 217 2.75 -8.33 20.31
C PHE A 217 1.54 -8.21 21.26
N TYR A 218 0.32 -8.12 20.74
CA TYR A 218 -0.91 -8.08 21.54
C TYR A 218 -1.00 -9.27 22.51
N LYS A 219 -0.66 -10.48 22.09
CA LYS A 219 -0.72 -11.66 22.97
C LYS A 219 0.12 -11.53 24.25
N LYS A 220 1.23 -10.79 24.15
CA LYS A 220 2.13 -10.50 25.29
C LYS A 220 1.62 -9.32 26.13
N HIS A 221 0.88 -8.37 25.53
CA HIS A 221 0.48 -7.07 26.11
C HIS A 221 -1.03 -6.82 26.04
N LYS A 222 -1.85 -7.84 26.28
CA LYS A 222 -3.31 -7.84 26.06
C LYS A 222 -4.08 -6.70 26.70
N ASN A 223 -3.66 -6.28 27.90
CA ASN A 223 -4.36 -5.24 28.68
C ASN A 223 -3.87 -3.81 28.35
N GLU A 224 -2.92 -3.67 27.46
CA GLU A 224 -2.23 -2.41 27.14
C GLU A 224 -2.28 -2.08 25.65
N THR A 225 -2.67 -3.05 24.79
CA THR A 225 -2.65 -2.93 23.34
C THR A 225 -4.08 -2.85 22.80
N LEU A 226 -4.29 -1.96 21.84
CA LEU A 226 -5.47 -1.90 20.97
C LEU A 226 -5.00 -2.06 19.53
N ILE A 227 -5.55 -3.01 18.80
CA ILE A 227 -5.35 -3.18 17.36
C ILE A 227 -6.68 -2.89 16.67
N ILE A 228 -6.63 -2.00 15.66
CA ILE A 228 -7.76 -1.69 14.79
C ILE A 228 -7.34 -2.02 13.35
N VAL A 229 -8.17 -2.80 12.65
CA VAL A 229 -7.98 -3.16 11.25
C VAL A 229 -9.19 -2.69 10.46
N THR A 230 -8.96 -1.86 9.46
CA THR A 230 -10.01 -1.34 8.58
C THR A 230 -9.42 -1.00 7.20
N ALA A 231 -10.25 -0.53 6.28
CA ALA A 231 -9.83 0.10 5.05
C ALA A 231 -10.30 1.55 5.01
N ASP A 232 -9.62 2.37 4.24
CA ASP A 232 -10.00 3.76 3.99
C ASP A 232 -11.16 3.87 3.00
N HIS A 233 -11.22 2.97 2.01
CA HIS A 233 -12.34 2.80 1.06
C HIS A 233 -12.29 1.42 0.42
N GLU A 234 -13.30 1.11 -0.35
CA GLU A 234 -13.35 -0.03 -1.25
C GLU A 234 -12.80 0.39 -2.63
N THR A 235 -12.16 -0.53 -3.35
CA THR A 235 -11.61 -0.30 -4.70
C THR A 235 -11.97 -1.47 -5.62
N GLY A 236 -12.46 -1.14 -6.82
CA GLY A 236 -12.72 -2.09 -7.91
C GLY A 236 -14.06 -2.79 -7.83
N GLY A 237 -14.71 -2.86 -6.67
CA GLY A 237 -15.95 -3.61 -6.49
C GLY A 237 -15.76 -5.10 -6.76
N LEU A 238 -14.70 -5.72 -6.23
CA LEU A 238 -14.42 -7.14 -6.40
C LEU A 238 -15.56 -8.01 -5.87
N VAL A 239 -16.11 -8.83 -6.75
CA VAL A 239 -17.16 -9.79 -6.42
C VAL A 239 -16.62 -11.21 -6.54
N LEU A 240 -16.78 -12.01 -5.48
CA LEU A 240 -16.51 -13.45 -5.48
C LEU A 240 -17.70 -14.19 -6.12
N GLY A 241 -17.76 -14.19 -7.44
CA GLY A 241 -18.82 -14.75 -8.24
C GLY A 241 -18.82 -14.22 -9.66
N TYR A 242 -19.37 -14.97 -10.61
CA TYR A 242 -19.47 -14.58 -12.00
C TYR A 242 -20.75 -15.14 -12.64
N SER A 243 -21.54 -14.26 -13.27
CA SER A 243 -22.63 -14.55 -14.22
C SER A 243 -23.37 -15.90 -14.08
N GLY A 244 -24.25 -16.03 -13.10
CA GLY A 244 -25.13 -17.18 -12.95
C GLY A 244 -24.49 -18.48 -12.44
N GLU A 245 -23.21 -18.47 -12.15
CA GLU A 245 -22.49 -19.61 -11.60
C GLU A 245 -22.48 -19.55 -10.07
N TYR A 246 -22.99 -20.57 -9.39
CA TYR A 246 -22.95 -20.70 -7.91
C TYR A 246 -21.68 -21.44 -7.45
N LYS A 247 -20.51 -21.00 -7.93
CA LYS A 247 -19.20 -21.58 -7.59
C LYS A 247 -18.08 -20.58 -7.77
N LEU A 248 -16.91 -20.89 -7.20
CA LEU A 248 -15.66 -20.19 -7.38
C LEU A 248 -14.59 -21.19 -7.85
N ASN A 249 -13.59 -20.69 -8.56
CA ASN A 249 -12.42 -21.46 -8.97
C ASN A 249 -11.14 -20.67 -8.65
N LEU A 250 -10.96 -20.28 -7.38
CA LEU A 250 -9.82 -19.47 -6.94
C LEU A 250 -8.46 -20.13 -7.22
N LYS A 251 -8.44 -21.47 -7.34
CA LYS A 251 -7.23 -22.21 -7.73
C LYS A 251 -6.68 -21.78 -9.10
N ALA A 252 -7.53 -21.25 -9.98
CA ALA A 252 -7.07 -20.73 -11.27
C ALA A 252 -6.06 -19.56 -11.10
N LEU A 253 -6.17 -18.77 -10.03
CA LEU A 253 -5.28 -17.64 -9.74
C LEU A 253 -3.84 -18.08 -9.46
N GLU A 254 -3.62 -19.33 -9.02
CA GLU A 254 -2.26 -19.86 -8.75
C GLU A 254 -1.39 -19.93 -10.02
N SER A 255 -1.99 -19.82 -11.21
CA SER A 255 -1.24 -19.79 -12.47
C SER A 255 -0.56 -18.46 -12.74
N GLN A 256 -0.99 -17.37 -12.11
CA GLN A 256 -0.35 -16.06 -12.23
C GLN A 256 0.90 -16.00 -11.37
N LYS A 257 2.02 -15.58 -11.96
CA LYS A 257 3.32 -15.50 -11.31
C LYS A 257 3.84 -14.07 -11.17
N VAL A 258 3.24 -13.12 -11.88
CA VAL A 258 3.64 -11.71 -11.89
C VAL A 258 2.39 -10.82 -11.92
N SER A 259 2.48 -9.61 -11.38
CA SER A 259 1.43 -8.60 -11.50
C SER A 259 1.22 -8.16 -12.95
N VAL A 260 0.06 -7.55 -13.24
CA VAL A 260 -0.23 -6.99 -14.57
C VAL A 260 0.84 -5.98 -14.99
N GLU A 261 1.31 -5.13 -14.08
CA GLU A 261 2.34 -4.13 -14.35
C GLU A 261 3.67 -4.79 -14.76
N ARG A 262 4.07 -5.85 -14.04
CA ARG A 262 5.27 -6.61 -14.39
C ARG A 262 5.11 -7.38 -15.71
N MET A 263 3.91 -7.86 -16.01
CA MET A 263 3.63 -8.48 -17.31
C MET A 263 3.77 -7.49 -18.47
N ILE A 264 3.30 -6.24 -18.27
CA ILE A 264 3.49 -5.15 -19.25
C ILE A 264 4.99 -4.89 -19.49
N GLU A 265 5.80 -4.83 -18.44
CA GLU A 265 7.25 -4.66 -18.56
C GLU A 265 7.89 -5.80 -19.32
N ILE A 266 7.58 -7.06 -18.99
CA ILE A 266 8.10 -8.25 -19.66
C ILE A 266 7.80 -8.20 -21.17
N LEU A 267 6.57 -7.85 -21.53
CA LEU A 267 6.18 -7.72 -22.94
C LEU A 267 6.92 -6.59 -23.66
N LYS A 268 7.12 -5.45 -23.00
CA LYS A 268 7.86 -4.31 -23.56
C LYS A 268 9.35 -4.60 -23.79
N ASP A 269 9.94 -5.44 -22.97
CA ASP A 269 11.34 -5.82 -23.09
C ASP A 269 11.63 -6.61 -24.38
N GLU A 270 10.62 -7.31 -24.92
CA GLU A 270 10.72 -8.07 -26.17
C GLU A 270 10.86 -7.17 -27.42
N LYS A 271 10.36 -5.93 -27.42
CA LYS A 271 10.40 -4.92 -28.49
C LYS A 271 9.90 -5.45 -29.84
N GLU A 272 10.77 -6.08 -30.63
CA GLU A 272 10.46 -6.77 -31.89
C GLU A 272 10.54 -8.27 -31.66
N THR A 273 9.40 -8.99 -31.82
CA THR A 273 9.29 -10.40 -31.48
C THR A 273 8.29 -11.11 -32.43
N THR A 274 7.81 -12.26 -32.06
CA THR A 274 6.74 -12.98 -32.75
C THR A 274 5.53 -13.20 -31.86
N TRP A 275 4.36 -13.39 -32.45
CA TRP A 275 3.14 -13.71 -31.67
C TRP A 275 3.27 -15.01 -30.89
N GLY A 276 4.03 -16.00 -31.40
CA GLY A 276 4.33 -17.23 -30.67
C GLY A 276 5.07 -16.97 -29.37
N ARG A 277 6.06 -16.06 -29.39
CA ARG A 277 6.79 -15.67 -28.17
C ARG A 277 5.90 -14.93 -27.17
N ILE A 278 5.05 -14.02 -27.63
CA ILE A 278 4.07 -13.34 -26.77
C ILE A 278 3.13 -14.33 -26.12
N GLU A 279 2.59 -15.30 -26.88
CA GLU A 279 1.69 -16.32 -26.33
C GLU A 279 2.40 -17.19 -25.28
N GLU A 280 3.65 -17.55 -25.50
CA GLU A 280 4.49 -18.27 -24.55
C GLU A 280 4.64 -17.48 -23.24
N LEU A 281 5.01 -16.20 -23.31
CA LEU A 281 5.19 -15.33 -22.13
C LEU A 281 3.90 -15.15 -21.33
N VAL A 282 2.77 -14.93 -22.01
CA VAL A 282 1.46 -14.80 -21.33
C VAL A 282 1.08 -16.10 -20.64
N LYS A 283 1.25 -17.24 -21.33
CA LYS A 283 0.95 -18.55 -20.76
C LYS A 283 1.85 -18.90 -19.58
N GLU A 284 3.14 -18.57 -19.67
CA GLU A 284 4.13 -18.85 -18.63
C GLU A 284 3.90 -18.00 -17.37
N ASN A 285 3.54 -16.73 -17.53
CA ASN A 285 3.46 -15.75 -16.44
C ASN A 285 2.04 -15.57 -15.88
N ILE A 286 0.99 -15.74 -16.71
CA ILE A 286 -0.40 -15.55 -16.29
C ILE A 286 -1.21 -16.87 -16.34
N GLY A 287 -0.84 -17.82 -17.20
CA GLY A 287 -1.51 -19.12 -17.28
C GLY A 287 -2.76 -19.15 -18.16
N VAL A 288 -2.88 -18.19 -19.08
CA VAL A 288 -3.97 -18.12 -20.07
C VAL A 288 -3.42 -18.05 -21.49
N ALA A 289 -4.25 -18.39 -22.49
CA ALA A 289 -3.91 -18.20 -23.89
C ALA A 289 -4.30 -16.79 -24.36
N LEU A 290 -3.74 -16.34 -25.46
CA LEU A 290 -4.18 -15.12 -26.11
C LEU A 290 -5.61 -15.25 -26.65
N ARG A 291 -6.42 -14.20 -26.53
CA ARG A 291 -7.81 -14.16 -27.03
C ARG A 291 -7.90 -14.32 -28.54
N LYS A 292 -7.00 -13.63 -29.26
CA LYS A 292 -6.92 -13.71 -30.71
C LYS A 292 -5.86 -14.74 -31.12
N LYS A 293 -6.21 -15.58 -32.08
CA LYS A 293 -5.24 -16.46 -32.70
C LYS A 293 -4.42 -15.67 -33.73
N HIS A 294 -3.11 -15.76 -33.62
CA HIS A 294 -2.16 -15.16 -34.53
C HIS A 294 -1.33 -16.28 -35.17
N ASN A 295 -0.69 -15.99 -36.30
CA ASN A 295 0.36 -16.85 -36.82
C ASN A 295 1.58 -16.73 -35.88
N ALA A 296 2.02 -17.85 -35.31
CA ALA A 296 3.11 -17.86 -34.33
C ALA A 296 4.42 -17.24 -34.86
N ASP A 297 4.71 -17.42 -36.16
CA ASP A 297 5.93 -16.92 -36.81
C ASP A 297 5.81 -15.45 -37.27
N GLU A 298 4.60 -14.87 -37.20
CA GLU A 298 4.37 -13.48 -37.60
C GLU A 298 5.05 -12.53 -36.64
N LYS A 299 5.86 -11.62 -37.20
CA LYS A 299 6.56 -10.59 -36.42
C LYS A 299 5.62 -9.50 -35.94
N VAL A 300 5.88 -8.99 -34.77
CA VAL A 300 5.13 -7.91 -34.12
C VAL A 300 6.08 -6.98 -33.35
N THR A 301 5.80 -5.69 -33.42
CA THR A 301 6.46 -4.68 -32.60
C THR A 301 5.61 -4.42 -31.36
N VAL A 302 6.20 -4.60 -30.17
CA VAL A 302 5.50 -4.42 -28.89
C VAL A 302 5.80 -3.01 -28.37
N ASP A 303 4.82 -2.13 -28.52
CA ASP A 303 4.80 -0.84 -27.87
C ASP A 303 4.06 -0.90 -26.52
N ASN A 304 3.99 0.23 -25.82
CA ASN A 304 3.32 0.31 -24.52
C ASN A 304 1.83 0.02 -24.62
N SER A 305 1.17 0.40 -25.70
CA SER A 305 -0.28 0.20 -25.90
C SER A 305 -0.59 -1.29 -26.07
N LEU A 306 0.14 -1.96 -26.96
CA LEU A 306 -0.04 -3.38 -27.24
C LEU A 306 0.31 -4.24 -26.00
N ALA A 307 1.42 -3.94 -25.30
CA ALA A 307 1.80 -4.62 -24.08
C ALA A 307 0.70 -4.52 -23.00
N SER A 308 0.16 -3.32 -22.81
CA SER A 308 -0.94 -3.08 -21.87
C SER A 308 -2.22 -3.84 -22.28
N GLU A 309 -2.62 -3.76 -23.55
CA GLU A 309 -3.79 -4.47 -24.06
C GLU A 309 -3.68 -5.98 -23.81
N ILE A 310 -2.54 -6.57 -24.12
CA ILE A 310 -2.32 -8.01 -23.94
C ILE A 310 -2.36 -8.38 -22.47
N ALA A 311 -1.64 -7.65 -21.61
CA ALA A 311 -1.56 -7.93 -20.18
C ALA A 311 -2.93 -7.82 -19.50
N TYR A 312 -3.67 -6.72 -19.69
CA TYR A 312 -5.00 -6.53 -19.10
C TYR A 312 -6.01 -7.56 -19.63
N ASN A 313 -5.95 -7.93 -20.91
CA ASN A 313 -6.77 -8.99 -21.45
C ASN A 313 -6.47 -10.35 -20.80
N ALA A 314 -5.21 -10.65 -20.54
CA ALA A 314 -4.82 -11.90 -19.88
C ALA A 314 -5.32 -11.95 -18.43
N ILE A 315 -5.19 -10.86 -17.69
CA ILE A 315 -5.71 -10.74 -16.31
C ILE A 315 -7.24 -10.90 -16.29
N TYR A 316 -7.94 -10.19 -17.18
CA TYR A 316 -9.40 -10.35 -17.28
C TYR A 316 -9.82 -11.80 -17.56
N ASP A 317 -9.12 -12.51 -18.46
CA ASP A 317 -9.43 -13.92 -18.77
C ASP A 317 -9.12 -14.84 -17.60
N LEU A 318 -8.07 -14.56 -16.84
CA LEU A 318 -7.77 -15.29 -15.61
C LEU A 318 -8.84 -15.06 -14.53
N ASN A 319 -9.28 -13.81 -14.32
CA ASN A 319 -10.37 -13.49 -13.40
C ASN A 319 -11.65 -14.26 -13.77
N ARG A 320 -12.02 -14.28 -15.05
CA ARG A 320 -13.17 -15.06 -15.52
C ARG A 320 -13.01 -16.55 -15.27
N LYS A 321 -11.81 -17.11 -15.47
CA LYS A 321 -11.51 -18.51 -15.18
C LYS A 321 -11.60 -18.82 -13.68
N ALA A 322 -11.27 -17.85 -12.85
CA ALA A 322 -11.42 -17.91 -11.39
C ALA A 322 -12.85 -17.65 -10.91
N LEU A 323 -13.75 -17.22 -11.81
CA LEU A 323 -15.13 -16.80 -11.54
C LEU A 323 -15.19 -15.57 -10.62
N LEU A 324 -14.29 -14.63 -10.85
CA LEU A 324 -14.29 -13.30 -10.24
C LEU A 324 -14.91 -12.25 -11.18
N SER A 325 -15.53 -11.24 -10.61
CA SER A 325 -16.02 -10.07 -11.34
C SER A 325 -15.56 -8.78 -10.66
N TRP A 326 -15.49 -7.71 -11.45
CA TRP A 326 -15.14 -6.36 -11.01
C TRP A 326 -16.22 -5.40 -11.48
N ALA A 327 -16.55 -4.41 -10.64
CA ALA A 327 -17.56 -3.42 -10.96
C ALA A 327 -16.99 -2.18 -11.65
N SER A 328 -15.75 -1.81 -11.32
CA SER A 328 -15.08 -0.64 -11.89
C SER A 328 -13.58 -0.69 -11.59
N GLY A 329 -12.76 0.06 -12.34
CA GLY A 329 -11.34 0.29 -12.00
C GLY A 329 -11.12 1.45 -11.01
N ASN A 330 -12.14 1.86 -10.24
CA ASN A 330 -12.10 2.99 -9.32
C ASN A 330 -12.69 2.62 -7.96
N HIS A 331 -12.65 3.56 -7.00
CA HIS A 331 -13.29 3.37 -5.70
C HIS A 331 -14.81 3.27 -5.82
N SER A 332 -15.45 2.64 -4.85
CA SER A 332 -16.89 2.64 -4.69
C SER A 332 -17.33 3.21 -3.34
N GLY A 333 -18.61 3.56 -3.23
CA GLY A 333 -19.21 4.06 -1.99
C GLY A 333 -19.58 2.95 -0.98
N THR A 334 -19.12 1.74 -1.19
CA THR A 334 -19.44 0.59 -0.36
C THR A 334 -18.82 0.73 1.03
N TYR A 335 -19.48 0.15 2.03
CA TYR A 335 -18.95 0.05 3.38
C TYR A 335 -17.74 -0.88 3.42
N VAL A 336 -16.78 -0.53 4.27
CA VAL A 336 -15.63 -1.37 4.59
C VAL A 336 -15.74 -1.88 6.03
N PRO A 337 -15.28 -3.10 6.34
CA PRO A 337 -15.32 -3.62 7.69
C PRO A 337 -14.32 -2.91 8.59
N LEU A 338 -14.65 -2.85 9.88
CA LEU A 338 -13.74 -2.46 10.95
C LEU A 338 -13.69 -3.59 11.97
N TYR A 339 -12.48 -3.98 12.33
CA TYR A 339 -12.21 -4.97 13.37
C TYR A 339 -11.36 -4.32 14.46
N ALA A 340 -11.70 -4.56 15.71
CA ALA A 340 -10.91 -4.11 16.85
C ALA A 340 -10.69 -5.24 17.85
N ILE A 341 -9.51 -5.28 18.47
CA ILE A 341 -9.18 -6.21 19.53
C ILE A 341 -8.29 -5.55 20.57
N GLY A 342 -8.51 -5.84 21.83
CA GLY A 342 -7.70 -5.39 22.95
C GLY A 342 -8.37 -4.31 23.78
N LYS A 343 -7.56 -3.50 24.46
CA LYS A 343 -8.06 -2.51 25.42
C LYS A 343 -8.85 -1.40 24.73
N GLY A 344 -10.12 -1.25 25.05
CA GLY A 344 -11.00 -0.25 24.44
C GLY A 344 -11.63 -0.70 23.12
N ALA A 345 -11.48 -1.97 22.72
CA ALA A 345 -12.07 -2.48 21.48
C ALA A 345 -13.60 -2.39 21.49
N GLU A 346 -14.23 -2.44 22.67
CA GLU A 346 -15.68 -2.30 22.90
C GLU A 346 -16.24 -0.95 22.43
N GLU A 347 -15.41 0.09 22.37
CA GLU A 347 -15.82 1.43 21.89
C GLU A 347 -16.08 1.45 20.35
N PHE A 348 -15.67 0.39 19.66
CA PHE A 348 -15.84 0.24 18.22
C PHE A 348 -17.01 -0.66 17.83
N ASP A 349 -17.79 -1.17 18.80
CA ASP A 349 -18.96 -1.99 18.53
C ASP A 349 -20.09 -1.16 17.91
N GLY A 350 -20.51 -1.55 16.69
CA GLY A 350 -21.61 -0.90 15.96
C GLY A 350 -21.25 0.39 15.23
N VAL A 351 -19.97 0.63 15.02
CA VAL A 351 -19.48 1.81 14.27
C VAL A 351 -19.43 1.53 12.77
#